data_303e2ac4c3d8623762301365053195ee
#
_entry.id   303e2ac4c3d8623762301365053195ee
#
_cell.length_a   1.000
_cell.length_b   1.000
_cell.length_c   1.000
_cell.angle_alpha   90.00
_cell.angle_beta   90.00
_cell.angle_gamma   90.00
#
_symmetry.space_group_name_H-M   'P 1'
#
loop_
_entity.id
_entity.type
_entity.pdbx_description
1 polymer ?
#
loop_
_entity_poly.entity_id
_entity_poly.type
_entity_poly.pdbx_seq_one_letter_code
_entity_poly.pdbx_strand_id
1 'polypeptide(L)'
;TSGVRVPHGDWIPADREGLTFCDATSAAFAMELPWEKLDVTTWSWQKVMGGEAAHGMLVLSPRAVERLESYSPPWPMPKLFRMAKGGKFSADIFSGATINTVSMLCVEDALDALKWVEQEGGQPAIVQRSEANLSALANWVGNSDWAEFLAPDVSTRSCTSICLTIGADWFT
;
A
#
# COMPACT_ATOMS: atom_id res chain seq x y z
N THR A 1 -0.16 8.57 -5.47
CA THR A 1 -0.43 9.47 -4.33
C THR A 1 -0.86 10.88 -4.75
N SER A 2 -0.58 11.36 -5.92
CA SER A 2 -1.02 12.69 -6.39
C SER A 2 -2.29 12.60 -7.23
N GLY A 3 -3.33 11.98 -6.70
CA GLY A 3 -4.59 11.76 -7.39
C GLY A 3 -4.60 10.56 -8.35
N VAL A 4 -3.48 9.84 -8.48
CA VAL A 4 -3.33 8.71 -9.39
C VAL A 4 -3.02 7.40 -8.68
N ARG A 5 -3.44 6.29 -9.28
CA ARG A 5 -3.11 4.91 -8.90
C ARG A 5 -2.56 4.14 -10.11
N VAL A 6 -1.84 3.07 -9.84
CA VAL A 6 -1.55 2.04 -10.84
C VAL A 6 -2.81 1.18 -11.00
N PRO A 7 -3.45 1.14 -12.17
CA PRO A 7 -4.78 0.54 -12.32
C PRO A 7 -4.80 -0.99 -12.21
N HIS A 8 -3.71 -1.64 -12.62
CA HIS A 8 -3.56 -3.10 -12.62
C HIS A 8 -2.09 -3.52 -12.64
N GLY A 9 -1.81 -4.82 -12.45
CA GLY A 9 -0.47 -5.40 -12.47
C GLY A 9 -0.05 -6.06 -13.80
N ASP A 10 -0.79 -5.88 -14.89
CA ASP A 10 -0.56 -6.62 -16.14
C ASP A 10 0.74 -6.24 -16.86
N TRP A 11 1.21 -5.04 -16.61
CA TRP A 11 2.51 -4.55 -17.09
C TRP A 11 3.72 -5.23 -16.44
N ILE A 12 3.51 -5.98 -15.31
CA ILE A 12 4.57 -6.72 -14.63
C ILE A 12 4.74 -8.07 -15.34
N PRO A 13 5.87 -8.32 -16.05
CA PRO A 13 6.07 -9.58 -16.75
C PRO A 13 6.26 -10.75 -15.77
N ALA A 14 5.77 -11.93 -16.16
CA ALA A 14 5.91 -13.12 -15.34
C ALA A 14 7.36 -13.65 -15.28
N ASP A 15 8.10 -13.45 -16.36
CA ASP A 15 9.49 -13.92 -16.57
C ASP A 15 10.55 -12.89 -16.17
N ARG A 16 10.18 -11.88 -15.38
CA ARG A 16 11.10 -10.82 -14.94
C ARG A 16 12.29 -11.37 -14.14
N GLU A 17 13.47 -10.86 -14.39
CA GLU A 17 14.70 -11.20 -13.64
C GLU A 17 14.73 -10.50 -12.26
N GLY A 18 14.31 -9.25 -12.21
CA GLY A 18 14.27 -8.44 -10.99
C GLY A 18 13.11 -8.78 -10.06
N LEU A 19 13.13 -8.23 -8.85
CA LEU A 19 12.02 -8.30 -7.90
C LEU A 19 11.08 -7.10 -8.09
N THR A 20 9.79 -7.32 -7.88
CA THR A 20 8.78 -6.27 -7.85
C THR A 20 8.59 -5.77 -6.43
N PHE A 21 8.86 -4.48 -6.21
CA PHE A 21 8.63 -3.79 -4.95
C PHE A 21 7.37 -2.96 -5.05
N CYS A 22 6.50 -3.05 -4.06
CA CYS A 22 5.25 -2.32 -3.98
C CYS A 22 5.13 -1.59 -2.63
N ASP A 23 5.13 -0.27 -2.66
CA ASP A 23 4.59 0.51 -1.55
C ASP A 23 3.08 0.60 -1.73
N ALA A 24 2.35 -0.21 -0.97
CA ALA A 24 0.91 -0.32 -1.01
C ALA A 24 0.21 0.56 0.04
N THR A 25 0.88 1.54 0.64
CA THR A 25 0.33 2.36 1.72
C THR A 25 -1.02 2.98 1.36
N SER A 26 -1.21 3.44 0.13
CA SER A 26 -2.49 3.99 -0.33
C SER A 26 -3.38 2.95 -1.03
N ALA A 27 -2.90 1.75 -1.27
CA ALA A 27 -3.60 0.70 -2.01
C ALA A 27 -4.15 -0.42 -1.10
N ALA A 28 -3.40 -0.75 -0.04
CA ALA A 28 -3.83 -1.79 0.91
C ALA A 28 -5.21 -1.45 1.50
N PHE A 29 -6.13 -2.41 1.44
CA PHE A 29 -7.54 -2.29 1.82
C PHE A 29 -8.40 -1.33 0.97
N ALA A 30 -7.79 -0.62 -0.01
CA ALA A 30 -8.51 0.28 -0.92
C ALA A 30 -8.71 -0.32 -2.31
N MET A 31 -7.84 -1.23 -2.72
CA MET A 31 -7.87 -1.89 -4.03
C MET A 31 -7.33 -3.31 -3.91
N GLU A 32 -7.67 -4.12 -4.91
CA GLU A 32 -7.07 -5.45 -5.06
C GLU A 32 -5.61 -5.31 -5.50
N LEU A 33 -4.73 -6.13 -4.91
CA LEU A 33 -3.31 -6.18 -5.23
C LEU A 33 -3.00 -7.48 -5.99
N PRO A 34 -2.19 -7.42 -7.06
CA PRO A 34 -1.79 -8.62 -7.83
C PRO A 34 -0.68 -9.38 -7.08
N TRP A 35 -1.03 -10.02 -5.96
CA TRP A 35 -0.09 -10.63 -5.02
C TRP A 35 0.89 -11.61 -5.67
N GLU A 36 0.45 -12.33 -6.71
CA GLU A 36 1.27 -13.29 -7.47
C GLU A 36 2.40 -12.62 -8.26
N LYS A 37 2.32 -11.30 -8.46
CA LYS A 37 3.33 -10.50 -9.17
C LYS A 37 4.18 -9.63 -8.25
N LEU A 38 3.87 -9.59 -6.95
CA LEU A 38 4.56 -8.77 -5.97
C LEU A 38 5.57 -9.59 -5.17
N ASP A 39 6.80 -9.13 -5.08
CA ASP A 39 7.87 -9.83 -4.35
C ASP A 39 8.11 -9.23 -2.97
N VAL A 40 8.08 -7.91 -2.87
CA VAL A 40 8.22 -7.18 -1.62
C VAL A 40 7.10 -6.15 -1.56
N THR A 41 6.19 -6.30 -0.61
CA THR A 41 5.09 -5.36 -0.42
C THR A 41 5.14 -4.80 0.99
N THR A 42 5.03 -3.49 1.09
CA THR A 42 4.96 -2.79 2.38
C THR A 42 3.81 -1.79 2.36
N TRP A 43 3.22 -1.55 3.53
CA TRP A 43 2.29 -0.45 3.74
C TRP A 43 2.30 0.00 5.18
N SER A 44 1.97 1.25 5.40
CA SER A 44 1.74 1.83 6.71
C SER A 44 0.24 2.01 6.98
N TRP A 45 -0.16 2.28 8.20
CA TRP A 45 -1.57 2.16 8.65
C TRP A 45 -2.39 3.43 8.51
N GLN A 46 -1.80 4.55 8.09
CA GLN A 46 -2.43 5.88 8.11
C GLN A 46 -3.43 6.18 6.98
N LYS A 47 -3.70 5.25 6.06
CA LYS A 47 -4.66 5.44 4.96
C LYS A 47 -6.00 4.80 5.30
N VAL A 48 -6.41 3.76 4.61
CA VAL A 48 -7.73 3.13 4.80
C VAL A 48 -7.91 2.59 6.21
N MET A 49 -6.85 2.09 6.83
CA MET A 49 -6.89 1.58 8.20
C MET A 49 -7.05 2.67 9.27
N GLY A 50 -6.85 3.95 8.92
CA GLY A 50 -7.10 5.08 9.83
C GLY A 50 -6.13 5.21 11.01
N GLY A 51 -5.06 4.42 11.05
CA GLY A 51 -4.08 4.44 12.13
C GLY A 51 -2.97 5.47 11.95
N GLU A 52 -1.93 5.36 12.78
CA GLU A 52 -0.75 6.21 12.72
C GLU A 52 0.26 5.71 11.66
N ALA A 53 1.02 6.65 11.10
CA ALA A 53 2.12 6.36 10.16
C ALA A 53 3.40 5.88 10.87
N ALA A 54 3.30 5.34 12.07
CA ALA A 54 4.43 5.00 12.93
C ALA A 54 5.00 3.61 12.63
N HIS A 55 4.15 2.68 12.23
CA HIS A 55 4.50 1.30 11.93
C HIS A 55 3.87 0.88 10.60
N GLY A 56 4.24 -0.31 10.14
CA GLY A 56 3.72 -0.85 8.91
C GLY A 56 3.89 -2.36 8.82
N MET A 57 3.39 -2.90 7.74
CA MET A 57 3.47 -4.31 7.41
C MET A 57 4.52 -4.54 6.32
N LEU A 58 5.09 -5.73 6.32
CA LEU A 58 5.99 -6.21 5.29
C LEU A 58 5.56 -7.61 4.86
N VAL A 59 5.41 -7.81 3.57
CA VAL A 59 5.14 -9.11 2.97
C VAL A 59 6.25 -9.43 1.98
N LEU A 60 6.80 -10.64 2.07
CA LEU A 60 7.83 -11.15 1.17
C LEU A 60 7.32 -12.37 0.42
N SER A 61 7.53 -12.39 -0.89
CA SER A 61 7.33 -13.60 -1.69
C SER A 61 8.46 -14.63 -1.43
N PRO A 62 8.24 -15.92 -1.73
CA PRO A 62 9.30 -16.91 -1.70
C PRO A 62 10.53 -16.53 -2.54
N ARG A 63 10.30 -15.86 -3.67
CA ARG A 63 11.35 -15.35 -4.56
C ARG A 63 12.19 -14.25 -3.91
N ALA A 64 11.56 -13.37 -3.12
CA ALA A 64 12.29 -12.36 -2.34
C ALA A 64 13.15 -13.00 -1.24
N VAL A 65 12.63 -14.04 -0.57
CA VAL A 65 13.39 -14.81 0.43
C VAL A 65 14.59 -15.52 -0.21
N GLU A 66 14.42 -16.19 -1.34
CA GLU A 66 15.49 -16.81 -2.10
C GLU A 66 16.59 -15.79 -2.49
N ARG A 67 16.19 -14.58 -2.89
CA ARG A 67 17.15 -13.51 -3.19
C ARG A 67 17.93 -13.08 -1.96
N LEU A 68 17.31 -13.00 -0.78
CA LEU A 68 18.00 -12.69 0.48
C LEU A 68 19.02 -13.75 0.87
N GLU A 69 18.80 -15.01 0.50
CA GLU A 69 19.70 -16.12 0.80
C GLU A 69 20.80 -16.31 -0.25
N SER A 70 20.52 -15.97 -1.51
CA SER A 70 21.47 -16.15 -2.63
C SER A 70 22.39 -14.96 -2.87
N TYR A 71 22.08 -13.78 -2.35
CA TYR A 71 22.88 -12.56 -2.58
C TYR A 71 23.52 -12.04 -1.31
N SER A 72 24.85 -11.88 -1.35
CA SER A 72 25.61 -11.21 -0.29
C SER A 72 26.10 -9.85 -0.78
N PRO A 73 25.66 -8.73 -0.20
CA PRO A 73 26.14 -7.42 -0.56
C PRO A 73 27.65 -7.30 -0.37
N PRO A 74 28.40 -6.68 -1.30
CA PRO A 74 29.85 -6.48 -1.16
C PRO A 74 30.25 -5.38 -0.16
N TRP A 75 29.27 -4.67 0.38
CA TRP A 75 29.44 -3.61 1.37
C TRP A 75 28.78 -3.96 2.70
N PRO A 76 29.23 -3.35 3.82
CA PRO A 76 28.58 -3.56 5.11
C PRO A 76 27.13 -3.07 5.11
N MET A 77 26.22 -3.94 5.53
CA MET A 77 24.81 -3.58 5.69
C MET A 77 24.54 -3.02 7.08
N PRO A 78 23.89 -1.85 7.22
CA PRO A 78 23.39 -1.38 8.50
C PRO A 78 22.44 -2.42 9.15
N LYS A 79 22.45 -2.50 10.48
CA LYS A 79 21.62 -3.48 11.23
C LYS A 79 20.14 -3.39 10.83
N LEU A 80 19.66 -2.18 10.58
CA LEU A 80 18.27 -1.90 10.20
C LEU A 80 17.82 -2.65 8.92
N PHE A 81 18.75 -2.89 7.99
CA PHE A 81 18.45 -3.52 6.69
C PHE A 81 18.83 -5.00 6.63
N ARG A 82 19.34 -5.57 7.74
CA ARG A 82 19.77 -6.96 7.75
C ARG A 82 18.60 -7.88 7.99
N MET A 83 18.18 -8.59 6.96
CA MET A 83 17.16 -9.64 7.01
C MET A 83 17.76 -11.04 6.80
N ALA A 84 19.07 -11.15 6.67
CA ALA A 84 19.77 -12.43 6.57
C ALA A 84 20.94 -12.50 7.58
N LYS A 85 21.16 -13.68 8.15
CA LYS A 85 22.27 -14.03 9.03
C LYS A 85 22.96 -15.27 8.50
N GLY A 86 24.28 -15.19 8.22
CA GLY A 86 25.05 -16.35 7.73
C GLY A 86 24.51 -16.94 6.42
N GLY A 87 24.01 -16.11 5.52
CA GLY A 87 23.44 -16.54 4.24
C GLY A 87 22.04 -17.17 4.34
N LYS A 88 21.36 -17.07 5.49
CA LYS A 88 19.98 -17.55 5.66
C LYS A 88 19.06 -16.41 6.04
N PHE A 89 17.85 -16.43 5.52
CA PHE A 89 16.79 -15.51 5.89
C PHE A 89 16.48 -15.62 7.41
N SER A 90 16.37 -14.46 8.07
CA SER A 90 15.96 -14.39 9.48
C SER A 90 14.49 -13.98 9.57
N ALA A 91 13.64 -14.90 10.01
CA ALA A 91 12.21 -14.66 10.22
C ALA A 91 11.91 -13.94 11.54
N ASP A 92 12.92 -13.51 12.28
CA ASP A 92 12.77 -12.94 13.63
C ASP A 92 11.80 -11.74 13.65
N ILE A 93 11.87 -10.86 12.63
CA ILE A 93 10.99 -9.69 12.52
C ILE A 93 9.51 -10.08 12.39
N PHE A 94 9.20 -11.21 11.75
CA PHE A 94 7.84 -11.73 11.59
C PHE A 94 7.32 -12.44 12.85
N SER A 95 8.22 -12.65 13.81
CA SER A 95 7.90 -13.18 15.16
C SER A 95 7.90 -12.07 16.22
N GLY A 96 7.90 -10.79 15.79
CA GLY A 96 7.85 -9.65 16.70
C GLY A 96 9.21 -9.17 17.24
N ALA A 97 10.34 -9.72 16.77
CA ALA A 97 11.67 -9.26 17.15
C ALA A 97 12.06 -7.99 16.39
N THR A 98 11.41 -6.89 16.70
CA THR A 98 11.66 -5.58 16.12
C THR A 98 12.95 -4.96 16.67
N ILE A 99 13.60 -4.08 15.90
CA ILE A 99 14.85 -3.40 16.32
C ILE A 99 14.59 -2.45 17.48
N ASN A 100 13.47 -1.71 17.42
CA ASN A 100 13.04 -0.78 18.44
C ASN A 100 11.72 -1.26 19.06
N THR A 101 11.44 -0.87 20.29
CA THR A 101 10.15 -1.09 20.92
C THR A 101 9.04 -0.42 20.09
N VAL A 102 8.01 -1.18 19.76
CA VAL A 102 6.84 -0.66 19.03
C VAL A 102 5.97 0.20 19.94
N SER A 103 5.24 1.15 19.36
CA SER A 103 4.18 1.87 20.06
C SER A 103 2.98 0.94 20.26
N MET A 104 2.69 0.59 21.50
CA MET A 104 1.55 -0.26 21.83
C MET A 104 0.22 0.36 21.42
N LEU A 105 0.08 1.69 21.56
CA LEU A 105 -1.12 2.40 21.14
C LEU A 105 -1.36 2.25 19.63
N CYS A 106 -0.33 2.46 18.80
CA CYS A 106 -0.46 2.28 17.36
C CYS A 106 -0.81 0.83 16.97
N VAL A 107 -0.30 -0.15 17.72
CA VAL A 107 -0.64 -1.57 17.50
C VAL A 107 -2.08 -1.86 17.87
N GLU A 108 -2.57 -1.35 19.00
CA GLU A 108 -3.96 -1.53 19.43
C GLU A 108 -4.94 -0.86 18.44
N ASP A 109 -4.63 0.37 17.96
CA ASP A 109 -5.43 1.05 16.94
C ASP A 109 -5.49 0.22 15.64
N ALA A 110 -4.37 -0.35 15.21
CA ALA A 110 -4.33 -1.21 14.02
C ALA A 110 -5.12 -2.52 14.21
N LEU A 111 -5.07 -3.11 15.41
CA LEU A 111 -5.84 -4.32 15.75
C LEU A 111 -7.34 -4.02 15.80
N ASP A 112 -7.74 -2.87 16.31
CA ASP A 112 -9.14 -2.42 16.32
C ASP A 112 -9.65 -2.20 14.90
N ALA A 113 -8.87 -1.52 14.05
CA ALA A 113 -9.19 -1.34 12.65
C ALA A 113 -9.33 -2.68 11.90
N LEU A 114 -8.48 -3.67 12.17
CA LEU A 114 -8.60 -5.01 11.58
C LEU A 114 -9.88 -5.72 12.02
N LYS A 115 -10.28 -5.62 13.29
CA LYS A 115 -11.56 -6.16 13.80
C LYS A 115 -12.73 -5.50 13.08
N TRP A 116 -12.69 -4.17 12.92
CA TRP A 116 -13.69 -3.45 12.15
C TRP A 116 -13.78 -3.94 10.70
N VAL A 117 -12.64 -4.13 10.02
CA VAL A 117 -12.61 -4.70 8.64
C VAL A 117 -13.29 -6.06 8.59
N GLU A 118 -13.04 -6.95 9.55
CA GLU A 118 -13.70 -8.25 9.64
C GLU A 118 -15.22 -8.12 9.82
N GLN A 119 -15.68 -7.22 10.68
CA GLN A 119 -17.10 -6.96 10.91
C GLN A 119 -17.83 -6.40 9.70
N GLU A 120 -17.16 -5.57 8.90
CA GLU A 120 -17.72 -4.99 7.67
C GLU A 120 -17.76 -5.97 6.48
N GLY A 121 -17.23 -7.19 6.63
CA GLY A 121 -17.21 -8.21 5.58
C GLY A 121 -15.84 -8.45 4.93
N GLY A 122 -14.77 -8.03 5.61
CA GLY A 122 -13.39 -8.26 5.19
C GLY A 122 -12.89 -7.28 4.13
N GLN A 123 -11.69 -7.54 3.63
CA GLN A 123 -11.04 -6.70 2.62
C GLN A 123 -11.93 -6.40 1.39
N PRO A 124 -12.66 -7.35 0.80
CA PRO A 124 -13.48 -7.06 -0.39
C PRO A 124 -14.55 -5.98 -0.12
N ALA A 125 -15.16 -5.98 1.05
CA ALA A 125 -16.17 -4.98 1.41
C ALA A 125 -15.55 -3.58 1.56
N ILE A 126 -14.35 -3.50 2.13
CA ILE A 126 -13.64 -2.22 2.29
C ILE A 126 -13.15 -1.68 0.94
N VAL A 127 -12.69 -2.54 0.04
CA VAL A 127 -12.36 -2.15 -1.35
C VAL A 127 -13.59 -1.61 -2.06
N GLN A 128 -14.73 -2.29 -1.97
CA GLN A 128 -15.99 -1.84 -2.56
C GLN A 128 -16.43 -0.47 -1.99
N ARG A 129 -16.27 -0.25 -0.69
CA ARG A 129 -16.55 1.03 -0.03
C ARG A 129 -15.67 2.16 -0.57
N SER A 130 -14.38 1.90 -0.79
CA SER A 130 -13.44 2.88 -1.36
C SER A 130 -13.82 3.25 -2.79
N GLU A 131 -14.20 2.28 -3.62
CA GLU A 131 -14.67 2.53 -4.99
C GLU A 131 -16.03 3.24 -5.01
N ALA A 132 -16.93 2.94 -4.10
CA ALA A 132 -18.21 3.65 -3.96
C ALA A 132 -18.00 5.13 -3.59
N ASN A 133 -17.04 5.42 -2.70
CA ASN A 133 -16.68 6.79 -2.35
C ASN A 133 -16.11 7.56 -3.56
N LEU A 134 -15.23 6.93 -4.35
CA LEU A 134 -14.73 7.53 -5.59
C LEU A 134 -15.88 7.78 -6.57
N SER A 135 -16.79 6.84 -6.72
CA SER A 135 -17.95 6.97 -7.61
C SER A 135 -18.88 8.12 -7.20
N ALA A 136 -19.14 8.28 -5.91
CA ALA A 136 -19.95 9.39 -5.40
C ALA A 136 -19.30 10.73 -5.71
N LEU A 137 -17.98 10.85 -5.53
CA LEU A 137 -17.25 12.07 -5.87
C LEU A 137 -17.18 12.29 -7.38
N ALA A 138 -17.01 11.23 -8.18
CA ALA A 138 -17.01 11.33 -9.64
C ALA A 138 -18.35 11.85 -10.17
N ASN A 139 -19.47 11.41 -9.60
CA ASN A 139 -20.79 11.92 -9.92
C ASN A 139 -20.93 13.41 -9.59
N TRP A 140 -20.42 13.85 -8.43
CA TRP A 140 -20.41 15.25 -8.06
C TRP A 140 -19.55 16.10 -9.01
N VAL A 141 -18.33 15.67 -9.32
CA VAL A 141 -17.42 16.35 -10.27
C VAL A 141 -18.07 16.43 -11.66
N GLY A 142 -18.72 15.34 -12.13
CA GLY A 142 -19.39 15.32 -13.43
C GLY A 142 -20.58 16.29 -13.56
N ASN A 143 -21.12 16.76 -12.43
CA ASN A 143 -22.18 17.78 -12.37
C ASN A 143 -21.65 19.17 -11.95
N SER A 144 -20.33 19.35 -11.90
CA SER A 144 -19.69 20.61 -11.51
C SER A 144 -19.11 21.30 -12.75
N ASP A 145 -19.37 22.58 -12.90
CA ASP A 145 -18.85 23.38 -14.01
C ASP A 145 -17.42 23.89 -13.75
N TRP A 146 -16.89 23.70 -12.54
CA TRP A 146 -15.64 24.30 -12.09
C TRP A 146 -14.64 23.34 -11.43
N ALA A 147 -15.02 22.07 -11.23
CA ALA A 147 -14.15 21.07 -10.64
C ALA A 147 -13.88 19.93 -11.63
N GLU A 148 -12.64 19.56 -11.78
CA GLU A 148 -12.20 18.45 -12.63
C GLU A 148 -11.22 17.55 -11.88
N PHE A 149 -11.14 16.27 -12.26
CA PHE A 149 -10.09 15.39 -11.74
C PHE A 149 -8.72 15.79 -12.28
N LEU A 150 -7.72 15.88 -11.41
CA LEU A 150 -6.32 16.04 -11.82
C LEU A 150 -5.87 14.86 -12.70
N ALA A 151 -6.36 13.63 -12.44
CA ALA A 151 -6.15 12.46 -13.27
C ALA A 151 -7.25 12.39 -14.36
N PRO A 152 -6.95 12.71 -15.64
CA PRO A 152 -7.95 12.69 -16.71
C PRO A 152 -8.42 11.27 -17.04
N ASP A 153 -7.49 10.29 -17.00
CA ASP A 153 -7.83 8.89 -17.24
C ASP A 153 -8.56 8.29 -16.03
N VAL A 154 -9.79 7.84 -16.27
CA VAL A 154 -10.67 7.26 -15.25
C VAL A 154 -10.03 6.04 -14.57
N SER A 155 -9.32 5.20 -15.33
CA SER A 155 -8.68 3.98 -14.82
C SER A 155 -7.56 4.27 -13.81
N THR A 156 -6.92 5.42 -13.93
CA THR A 156 -5.81 5.83 -13.07
C THR A 156 -6.22 6.69 -11.89
N ARG A 157 -7.49 7.05 -11.74
CA ARG A 157 -7.96 7.86 -10.61
C ARG A 157 -7.79 7.12 -9.29
N SER A 158 -7.15 7.76 -8.32
CA SER A 158 -7.00 7.21 -6.97
C SER A 158 -8.33 7.20 -6.23
N CYS A 159 -8.64 6.10 -5.53
CA CYS A 159 -9.79 6.00 -4.65
C CYS A 159 -9.48 6.38 -3.18
N THR A 160 -8.23 6.72 -2.86
CA THR A 160 -7.79 7.08 -1.50
C THR A 160 -7.28 8.50 -1.38
N SER A 161 -6.63 9.01 -2.43
CA SER A 161 -6.03 10.36 -2.45
C SER A 161 -6.50 11.06 -3.71
N ILE A 162 -7.76 11.53 -3.67
CA ILE A 162 -8.39 12.16 -4.82
C ILE A 162 -7.92 13.62 -4.90
N CYS A 163 -7.40 14.01 -6.07
CA CYS A 163 -6.98 15.36 -6.35
C CYS A 163 -7.86 15.96 -7.45
N LEU A 164 -8.31 17.18 -7.23
CA LEU A 164 -9.12 17.95 -8.16
C LEU A 164 -8.38 19.21 -8.57
N THR A 165 -8.62 19.69 -9.77
CA THR A 165 -8.33 21.03 -10.23
C THR A 165 -9.58 21.89 -10.14
N ILE A 166 -9.42 23.18 -9.86
CA ILE A 166 -10.52 24.12 -9.75
C ILE A 166 -10.34 25.18 -10.83
N GLY A 167 -11.28 25.24 -11.78
CA GLY A 167 -11.28 26.15 -12.91
C GLY A 167 -12.24 27.35 -12.74
N ALA A 168 -12.59 27.71 -11.53
CA ALA A 168 -13.50 28.82 -11.24
C ALA A 168 -12.75 30.15 -11.16
N ASP A 169 -13.30 31.21 -11.78
CA ASP A 169 -12.69 32.55 -11.79
C ASP A 169 -12.53 33.18 -10.38
N TRP A 170 -13.33 32.69 -9.40
CA TRP A 170 -13.27 33.14 -8.01
C TRP A 170 -12.19 32.43 -7.17
N PHE A 171 -11.55 31.40 -7.73
CA PHE A 171 -10.50 30.63 -7.04
C PHE A 171 -9.12 31.08 -7.53
N THR A 172 -8.34 31.72 -6.64
CA THR A 172 -6.98 32.23 -6.91
C THR A 172 -5.97 31.68 -5.90
#